data_7f82b80bcecf4f2b9f5f217d8ba2b75c
#
_entry.id   7f82b80bcecf4f2b9f5f217d8ba2b75c
#
_cell.length_a   1.000
_cell.length_b   1.000
_cell.length_c   1.000
_cell.angle_alpha   90.00
_cell.angle_beta   90.00
_cell.angle_gamma   90.00
#
_symmetry.space_group_name_H-M   'P 1'
#
loop_
_entity.id
_entity.type
_entity.pdbx_description
1 polymer ?
#
loop_
_entity_poly.entity_id
_entity_poly.type
_entity_poly.pdbx_seq_one_letter_code
_entity_poly.pdbx_strand_id
1 'polypeptide(L)'
;RFIDRGTNSVRFLLSFVAFNVIPTIIELLLVGGILWVLFGFMYTAITVTIIALYVWLTFVITTWRTRIRREMNDAENDIGSRTVDSLLNFETVRYFNNEAHEVARLDEALADYETAAVRTRESLSLLNVAQAGVVTAGVTLMLVLAAFDIRNGDMTVGDFVVVNTYLLQVAIPLNILGTVYREIRQAMVDMENLFSLVDEETEVADAAHAQ
;
A
#
# COMPACT_ATOMS: atom_id res chain seq x y z
N ARG A 1 24.95 3.43 7.96
CA ARG A 1 23.51 3.12 8.12
C ARG A 1 22.65 3.82 7.06
N PHE A 2 22.79 5.16 6.85
CA PHE A 2 22.03 5.90 5.82
C PHE A 2 22.44 5.51 4.41
N ILE A 3 23.73 5.37 4.14
CA ILE A 3 24.28 4.95 2.84
C ILE A 3 23.80 3.55 2.47
N ASP A 4 23.82 2.60 3.41
CA ASP A 4 23.33 1.25 3.15
C ASP A 4 21.84 1.21 2.86
N ARG A 5 21.04 1.99 3.60
CA ARG A 5 19.60 2.11 3.35
C ARG A 5 19.34 2.74 1.97
N GLY A 6 19.99 3.86 1.65
CA GLY A 6 19.81 4.53 0.37
C GLY A 6 20.20 3.63 -0.80
N THR A 7 21.36 2.95 -0.75
CA THR A 7 21.79 2.03 -1.81
C THR A 7 20.83 0.85 -1.99
N ASN A 8 20.34 0.28 -0.86
CA ASN A 8 19.36 -0.79 -0.92
C ASN A 8 18.01 -0.31 -1.46
N SER A 9 17.59 0.91 -1.13
CA SER A 9 16.35 1.51 -1.64
C SER A 9 16.41 1.77 -3.14
N VAL A 10 17.56 2.22 -3.69
CA VAL A 10 17.77 2.35 -5.14
C VAL A 10 17.65 0.99 -5.83
N ARG A 11 18.38 -0.02 -5.33
CA ARG A 11 18.32 -1.37 -5.88
C ARG A 11 16.91 -1.95 -5.81
N PHE A 12 16.26 -1.80 -4.67
CA PHE A 12 14.89 -2.25 -4.47
C PHE A 12 13.95 -1.57 -5.46
N LEU A 13 14.02 -0.25 -5.60
CA LEU A 13 13.15 0.52 -6.49
C LEU A 13 13.32 0.08 -7.95
N LEU A 14 14.56 -0.05 -8.42
CA LEU A 14 14.84 -0.49 -9.78
C LEU A 14 14.31 -1.92 -10.02
N SER A 15 14.60 -2.84 -9.11
CA SER A 15 14.10 -4.21 -9.21
C SER A 15 12.57 -4.28 -9.13
N PHE A 16 11.98 -3.52 -8.21
CA PHE A 16 10.54 -3.50 -8.00
C PHE A 16 9.79 -2.93 -9.22
N VAL A 17 10.28 -1.82 -9.78
CA VAL A 17 9.71 -1.24 -11.00
C VAL A 17 9.87 -2.20 -12.19
N ALA A 18 11.08 -2.74 -12.39
CA ALA A 18 11.38 -3.61 -13.54
C ALA A 18 10.60 -4.93 -13.50
N PHE A 19 10.46 -5.55 -12.33
CA PHE A 19 9.89 -6.90 -12.21
C PHE A 19 8.43 -6.94 -11.72
N ASN A 20 7.89 -5.83 -11.20
CA ASN A 20 6.51 -5.76 -10.76
C ASN A 20 5.70 -4.73 -11.53
N VAL A 21 6.15 -3.47 -11.61
CA VAL A 21 5.36 -2.39 -12.21
C VAL A 21 5.26 -2.55 -13.72
N ILE A 22 6.39 -2.73 -14.40
CA ILE A 22 6.43 -2.85 -15.87
C ILE A 22 5.63 -4.07 -16.36
N PRO A 23 5.83 -5.30 -15.83
CA PRO A 23 5.02 -6.44 -16.23
C PRO A 23 3.52 -6.22 -15.97
N THR A 24 3.13 -5.62 -14.84
CA THR A 24 1.75 -5.30 -14.52
C THR A 24 1.12 -4.36 -15.55
N ILE A 25 1.83 -3.30 -15.96
CA ILE A 25 1.35 -2.38 -16.99
C ILE A 25 1.20 -3.09 -18.33
N ILE A 26 2.19 -3.89 -18.71
CA ILE A 26 2.16 -4.67 -19.97
C ILE A 26 0.97 -5.64 -19.95
N GLU A 27 0.76 -6.35 -18.85
CA GLU A 27 -0.37 -7.28 -18.69
C GLU A 27 -1.72 -6.57 -18.85
N LEU A 28 -1.91 -5.44 -18.18
CA LEU A 28 -3.14 -4.65 -18.30
C LEU A 28 -3.37 -4.14 -19.73
N LEU A 29 -2.32 -3.70 -20.42
CA LEU A 29 -2.40 -3.26 -21.80
C LEU A 29 -2.73 -4.43 -22.75
N LEU A 30 -2.10 -5.59 -22.54
CA LEU A 30 -2.36 -6.80 -23.34
C LEU A 30 -3.80 -7.28 -23.16
N VAL A 31 -4.29 -7.38 -21.92
CA VAL A 31 -5.67 -7.78 -21.63
C VAL A 31 -6.65 -6.79 -22.27
N GLY A 32 -6.43 -5.48 -22.12
CA GLY A 32 -7.25 -4.46 -22.76
C GLY A 32 -7.24 -4.57 -24.29
N GLY A 33 -6.07 -4.79 -24.89
CA GLY A 33 -5.92 -4.99 -26.33
C GLY A 33 -6.63 -6.25 -26.85
N ILE A 34 -6.49 -7.37 -26.15
CA ILE A 34 -7.16 -8.62 -26.48
C ILE A 34 -8.68 -8.47 -26.40
N LEU A 35 -9.18 -7.87 -25.31
CA LEU A 35 -10.60 -7.62 -25.16
C LEU A 35 -11.15 -6.71 -26.26
N TRP A 36 -10.38 -5.70 -26.68
CA TRP A 36 -10.78 -4.83 -27.79
C TRP A 36 -10.89 -5.59 -29.11
N VAL A 37 -9.89 -6.38 -29.44
CA VAL A 37 -9.83 -7.10 -30.74
C VAL A 37 -10.87 -8.21 -30.81
N LEU A 38 -11.07 -8.96 -29.73
CA LEU A 38 -11.96 -10.13 -29.71
C LEU A 38 -13.42 -9.77 -29.41
N PHE A 39 -13.68 -8.83 -28.49
CA PHE A 39 -15.02 -8.56 -27.95
C PHE A 39 -15.49 -7.12 -28.18
N GLY A 40 -14.65 -6.29 -28.78
CA GLY A 40 -14.98 -4.93 -29.15
C GLY A 40 -14.88 -3.91 -28.03
N PHE A 41 -15.31 -2.67 -28.36
CA PHE A 41 -15.10 -1.49 -27.50
C PHE A 41 -15.80 -1.58 -26.14
N MET A 42 -16.99 -2.18 -26.08
CA MET A 42 -17.84 -2.18 -24.88
C MET A 42 -17.15 -2.94 -23.72
N TYR A 43 -16.63 -4.13 -23.97
CA TYR A 43 -15.91 -4.94 -22.97
C TYR A 43 -14.63 -4.26 -22.49
N THR A 44 -13.89 -3.65 -23.41
CA THR A 44 -12.69 -2.89 -23.09
C THR A 44 -13.01 -1.66 -22.24
N ALA A 45 -14.06 -0.91 -22.60
CA ALA A 45 -14.47 0.28 -21.87
C ALA A 45 -14.89 -0.05 -20.42
N ILE A 46 -15.65 -1.13 -20.23
CA ILE A 46 -16.03 -1.62 -18.89
C ILE A 46 -14.77 -1.99 -18.11
N THR A 47 -13.86 -2.76 -18.69
CA THR A 47 -12.60 -3.17 -18.01
C THR A 47 -11.76 -1.98 -17.59
N VAL A 48 -11.54 -1.02 -18.49
CA VAL A 48 -10.77 0.20 -18.19
C VAL A 48 -11.46 1.03 -17.10
N THR A 49 -12.79 1.12 -17.13
CA THR A 49 -13.56 1.84 -16.10
C THR A 49 -13.41 1.17 -14.73
N ILE A 50 -13.47 -0.16 -14.66
CA ILE A 50 -13.27 -0.93 -13.42
C ILE A 50 -11.87 -0.69 -12.88
N ILE A 51 -10.85 -0.78 -13.73
CA ILE A 51 -9.45 -0.54 -13.35
C ILE A 51 -9.27 0.89 -12.81
N ALA A 52 -9.79 1.89 -13.54
CA ALA A 52 -9.70 3.28 -13.13
C ALA A 52 -10.40 3.54 -11.80
N LEU A 53 -11.61 2.99 -11.62
CA LEU A 53 -12.36 3.11 -10.37
C LEU A 53 -11.67 2.42 -9.22
N TYR A 54 -11.11 1.23 -9.44
CA TYR A 54 -10.33 0.49 -8.43
C TYR A 54 -9.09 1.28 -7.98
N VAL A 55 -8.31 1.79 -8.93
CA VAL A 55 -7.10 2.58 -8.63
C VAL A 55 -7.47 3.86 -7.88
N TRP A 56 -8.48 4.60 -8.36
CA TRP A 56 -8.95 5.82 -7.72
C TRP A 56 -9.42 5.56 -6.28
N LEU A 57 -10.25 4.55 -6.08
CA LEU A 57 -10.78 4.18 -4.76
C LEU A 57 -9.65 3.72 -3.82
N THR A 58 -8.71 2.93 -4.33
CA THR A 58 -7.52 2.50 -3.56
C THR A 58 -6.71 3.72 -3.12
N PHE A 59 -6.46 4.68 -4.01
CA PHE A 59 -5.72 5.90 -3.69
C PHE A 59 -6.42 6.74 -2.61
N VAL A 60 -7.72 6.99 -2.78
CA VAL A 60 -8.52 7.80 -1.85
C VAL A 60 -8.53 7.16 -0.45
N ILE A 61 -8.86 5.86 -0.35
CA ILE A 61 -8.94 5.19 0.93
C ILE A 61 -7.55 5.04 1.57
N THR A 62 -6.50 4.73 0.79
CA THR A 62 -5.14 4.59 1.33
C THR A 62 -4.63 5.92 1.89
N THR A 63 -4.90 7.05 1.23
CA THR A 63 -4.52 8.37 1.73
C THR A 63 -5.23 8.69 3.05
N TRP A 64 -6.52 8.42 3.14
CA TRP A 64 -7.27 8.57 4.39
C TRP A 64 -6.74 7.67 5.51
N ARG A 65 -6.44 6.41 5.23
CA ARG A 65 -5.87 5.45 6.18
C ARG A 65 -4.50 5.83 6.72
N THR A 66 -3.70 6.57 5.95
CA THR A 66 -2.36 7.00 6.39
C THR A 66 -2.44 7.84 7.66
N ARG A 67 -3.49 8.66 7.81
CA ARG A 67 -3.72 9.45 9.04
C ARG A 67 -4.02 8.55 10.24
N ILE A 68 -4.95 7.60 10.07
CA ILE A 68 -5.33 6.66 11.15
C ILE A 68 -4.12 5.82 11.59
N ARG A 69 -3.28 5.41 10.64
CA ARG A 69 -2.08 4.64 10.94
C ARG A 69 -1.02 5.45 11.70
N ARG A 70 -0.95 6.76 11.48
CA ARG A 70 -0.07 7.64 12.27
C ARG A 70 -0.51 7.69 13.72
N GLU A 71 -1.82 7.85 13.98
CA GLU A 71 -2.37 7.84 15.33
C GLU A 71 -2.00 6.54 16.08
N MET A 72 -2.07 5.39 15.40
CA MET A 72 -1.65 4.10 15.98
C MET A 72 -0.14 4.06 16.28
N ASN A 73 0.70 4.52 15.35
CA ASN A 73 2.15 4.54 15.54
C ASN A 73 2.56 5.49 16.67
N ASP A 74 1.87 6.62 16.83
CA ASP A 74 2.13 7.59 17.90
C ASP A 74 1.77 6.98 19.26
N ALA A 75 0.64 6.27 19.36
CA ALA A 75 0.26 5.53 20.56
C ALA A 75 1.26 4.38 20.89
N GLU A 76 1.76 3.66 19.86
CA GLU A 76 2.78 2.62 20.04
C GLU A 76 4.10 3.21 20.56
N ASN A 77 4.52 4.36 20.05
CA ASN A 77 5.70 5.07 20.53
C ASN A 77 5.54 5.54 21.99
N ASP A 78 4.35 6.00 22.37
CA ASP A 78 4.05 6.42 23.75
C ASP A 78 4.17 5.25 24.72
N ILE A 79 3.62 4.07 24.38
CA ILE A 79 3.81 2.84 25.17
C ILE A 79 5.29 2.51 25.32
N GLY A 80 6.04 2.55 24.20
CA GLY A 80 7.49 2.27 24.21
C GLY A 80 8.24 3.21 25.14
N SER A 81 7.96 4.51 25.07
CA SER A 81 8.57 5.53 25.94
C SER A 81 8.23 5.30 27.40
N ARG A 82 6.95 5.14 27.76
CA ARG A 82 6.50 4.90 29.13
C ARG A 82 7.10 3.61 29.73
N THR A 83 7.18 2.55 28.92
CA THR A 83 7.77 1.28 29.35
C THR A 83 9.26 1.44 29.67
N VAL A 84 10.01 2.11 28.80
CA VAL A 84 11.44 2.37 29.03
C VAL A 84 11.65 3.27 30.25
N ASP A 85 10.86 4.33 30.39
CA ASP A 85 10.94 5.24 31.52
C ASP A 85 10.67 4.52 32.87
N SER A 86 9.64 3.66 32.92
CA SER A 86 9.31 2.89 34.11
C SER A 86 10.43 1.90 34.47
N LEU A 87 11.05 1.28 33.45
CA LEU A 87 12.17 0.34 33.68
C LEU A 87 13.44 1.06 34.09
N LEU A 88 13.76 2.22 33.53
CA LEU A 88 14.92 3.00 33.91
C LEU A 88 14.81 3.58 35.35
N ASN A 89 13.58 3.89 35.75
CA ASN A 89 13.28 4.46 37.04
C ASN A 89 12.72 3.42 38.05
N PHE A 90 12.96 2.12 37.83
CA PHE A 90 12.35 1.06 38.62
C PHE A 90 12.67 1.17 40.12
N GLU A 91 13.92 1.60 40.47
CA GLU A 91 14.32 1.81 41.85
C GLU A 91 13.50 2.89 42.54
N THR A 92 13.25 4.01 41.83
CA THR A 92 12.41 5.12 42.32
C THR A 92 10.96 4.66 42.51
N VAL A 93 10.41 3.94 41.53
CA VAL A 93 9.05 3.39 41.62
C VAL A 93 8.93 2.47 42.83
N ARG A 94 9.92 1.62 43.04
CA ARG A 94 9.97 0.68 44.15
C ARG A 94 10.16 1.38 45.50
N TYR A 95 10.98 2.42 45.54
CA TYR A 95 11.25 3.19 46.75
C TYR A 95 10.00 3.90 47.27
N PHE A 96 9.17 4.42 46.37
CA PHE A 96 7.94 5.12 46.72
C PHE A 96 6.69 4.22 46.71
N ASN A 97 6.86 2.88 46.50
CA ASN A 97 5.78 1.91 46.46
C ASN A 97 4.67 2.29 45.50
N ASN A 98 5.06 2.77 44.28
CA ASN A 98 4.19 3.40 43.30
C ASN A 98 3.92 2.49 42.07
N GLU A 99 4.12 1.17 42.19
CA GLU A 99 3.97 0.20 41.10
C GLU A 99 2.55 0.19 40.55
N ALA A 100 1.55 0.32 41.41
CA ALA A 100 0.15 0.34 40.98
C ALA A 100 -0.17 1.54 40.08
N HIS A 101 0.45 2.70 40.34
CA HIS A 101 0.30 3.88 39.50
C HIS A 101 0.95 3.70 38.12
N GLU A 102 2.17 3.14 38.08
CA GLU A 102 2.86 2.87 36.82
C GLU A 102 2.10 1.84 35.95
N VAL A 103 1.55 0.80 36.57
CA VAL A 103 0.69 -0.17 35.89
C VAL A 103 -0.56 0.48 35.32
N ALA A 104 -1.24 1.32 36.12
CA ALA A 104 -2.43 2.02 35.63
C ALA A 104 -2.12 2.99 34.48
N ARG A 105 -0.99 3.71 34.56
CA ARG A 105 -0.50 4.62 33.52
C ARG A 105 -0.16 3.89 32.21
N LEU A 106 0.41 2.69 32.31
CA LEU A 106 0.71 1.87 31.14
C LEU A 106 -0.56 1.26 30.55
N ASP A 107 -1.52 0.85 31.41
CA ASP A 107 -2.81 0.29 30.97
C ASP A 107 -3.64 1.32 30.19
N GLU A 108 -3.63 2.61 30.62
CA GLU A 108 -4.24 3.70 29.87
C GLU A 108 -3.62 3.86 28.47
N ALA A 109 -2.30 3.85 28.35
CA ALA A 109 -1.62 3.95 27.06
C ALA A 109 -1.91 2.74 26.16
N LEU A 110 -2.02 1.54 26.74
CA LEU A 110 -2.40 0.32 26.02
C LEU A 110 -3.84 0.39 25.51
N ALA A 111 -4.78 0.97 26.28
CA ALA A 111 -6.17 1.16 25.84
C ALA A 111 -6.27 2.15 24.67
N ASP A 112 -5.48 3.22 24.68
CA ASP A 112 -5.40 4.18 23.56
C ASP A 112 -4.83 3.50 22.30
N TYR A 113 -3.76 2.72 22.44
CA TYR A 113 -3.21 1.93 21.34
C TYR A 113 -4.20 0.90 20.80
N GLU A 114 -4.90 0.16 21.66
CA GLU A 114 -5.93 -0.81 21.24
C GLU A 114 -6.98 -0.13 20.39
N THR A 115 -7.49 1.02 20.83
CA THR A 115 -8.49 1.79 20.09
C THR A 115 -7.98 2.22 18.71
N ALA A 116 -6.75 2.73 18.63
CA ALA A 116 -6.14 3.15 17.38
C ALA A 116 -5.82 1.94 16.45
N ALA A 117 -5.40 0.81 17.01
CA ALA A 117 -5.14 -0.42 16.29
C ALA A 117 -6.42 -1.01 15.69
N VAL A 118 -7.52 -1.03 16.45
CA VAL A 118 -8.84 -1.47 15.95
C VAL A 118 -9.28 -0.60 14.78
N ARG A 119 -9.23 0.74 14.90
CA ARG A 119 -9.58 1.67 13.80
C ARG A 119 -8.70 1.44 12.56
N THR A 120 -7.41 1.18 12.76
CA THR A 120 -6.48 0.85 11.67
C THR A 120 -6.91 -0.42 10.96
N ARG A 121 -7.32 -1.46 11.70
CA ARG A 121 -7.81 -2.72 11.16
C ARG A 121 -9.13 -2.56 10.41
N GLU A 122 -10.08 -1.83 10.97
CA GLU A 122 -11.36 -1.52 10.34
C GLU A 122 -11.18 -0.77 9.03
N SER A 123 -10.28 0.22 9.01
CA SER A 123 -9.95 0.97 7.79
C SER A 123 -9.35 0.08 6.68
N LEU A 124 -8.56 -0.95 7.05
CA LEU A 124 -8.05 -1.94 6.11
C LEU A 124 -9.18 -2.84 5.58
N SER A 125 -10.07 -3.27 6.47
CA SER A 125 -11.23 -4.06 6.09
C SER A 125 -12.13 -3.30 5.12
N LEU A 126 -12.37 -2.01 5.36
CA LEU A 126 -13.13 -1.14 4.46
C LEU A 126 -12.48 -1.07 3.06
N LEU A 127 -11.15 -0.91 3.00
CA LEU A 127 -10.43 -0.92 1.71
C LEU A 127 -10.66 -2.23 0.96
N ASN A 128 -10.48 -3.36 1.63
CA ASN A 128 -10.64 -4.67 1.01
C ASN A 128 -12.07 -4.92 0.53
N VAL A 129 -13.08 -4.56 1.34
CA VAL A 129 -14.49 -4.70 0.96
C VAL A 129 -14.84 -3.81 -0.23
N ALA A 130 -14.36 -2.56 -0.23
CA ALA A 130 -14.60 -1.63 -1.33
C ALA A 130 -13.95 -2.11 -2.64
N GLN A 131 -12.70 -2.59 -2.57
CA GLN A 131 -12.01 -3.18 -3.72
C GLN A 131 -12.71 -4.43 -4.25
N ALA A 132 -13.08 -5.36 -3.36
CA ALA A 132 -13.83 -6.55 -3.75
C ALA A 132 -15.19 -6.17 -4.37
N GLY A 133 -15.86 -5.16 -3.83
CA GLY A 133 -17.13 -4.64 -4.37
C GLY A 133 -16.99 -4.14 -5.81
N VAL A 134 -15.95 -3.35 -6.11
CA VAL A 134 -15.70 -2.85 -7.48
C VAL A 134 -15.44 -4.00 -8.45
N VAL A 135 -14.57 -4.95 -8.07
CA VAL A 135 -14.25 -6.11 -8.92
C VAL A 135 -15.50 -6.96 -9.15
N THR A 136 -16.24 -7.30 -8.09
CA THR A 136 -17.44 -8.13 -8.18
C THR A 136 -18.52 -7.46 -9.04
N ALA A 137 -18.76 -6.16 -8.86
CA ALA A 137 -19.71 -5.41 -9.68
C ALA A 137 -19.30 -5.41 -11.17
N GLY A 138 -18.00 -5.24 -11.44
CA GLY A 138 -17.47 -5.28 -12.79
C GLY A 138 -17.62 -6.66 -13.44
N VAL A 139 -17.23 -7.71 -12.74
CA VAL A 139 -17.41 -9.10 -13.20
C VAL A 139 -18.88 -9.39 -13.47
N THR A 140 -19.77 -9.02 -12.55
CA THR A 140 -21.21 -9.23 -12.72
C THR A 140 -21.75 -8.51 -13.95
N LEU A 141 -21.36 -7.23 -14.14
CA LEU A 141 -21.78 -6.45 -15.31
C LEU A 141 -21.32 -7.10 -16.62
N MET A 142 -20.07 -7.53 -16.68
CA MET A 142 -19.52 -8.21 -17.87
C MET A 142 -20.20 -9.55 -18.14
N LEU A 143 -20.48 -10.35 -17.10
CA LEU A 143 -21.18 -11.62 -17.25
C LEU A 143 -22.61 -11.43 -17.77
N VAL A 144 -23.31 -10.41 -17.28
CA VAL A 144 -24.64 -10.06 -17.75
C VAL A 144 -24.60 -9.63 -19.23
N LEU A 145 -23.64 -8.78 -19.61
CA LEU A 145 -23.46 -8.35 -20.99
C LEU A 145 -23.17 -9.55 -21.91
N ALA A 146 -22.21 -10.41 -21.52
CA ALA A 146 -21.86 -11.59 -22.29
C ALA A 146 -23.04 -12.58 -22.43
N ALA A 147 -23.91 -12.71 -21.41
CA ALA A 147 -25.11 -13.52 -21.50
C ALA A 147 -26.12 -12.96 -22.52
N PHE A 148 -26.24 -11.62 -22.62
CA PHE A 148 -27.07 -10.98 -23.67
C PHE A 148 -26.50 -11.21 -25.07
N ASP A 149 -25.18 -11.07 -25.24
CA ASP A 149 -24.49 -11.26 -26.53
C ASP A 149 -24.57 -12.72 -26.99
N ILE A 150 -24.47 -13.69 -26.08
CA ILE A 150 -24.71 -15.12 -26.40
C ILE A 150 -26.15 -15.35 -26.87
N ARG A 151 -27.12 -14.74 -26.19
CA ARG A 151 -28.54 -14.87 -26.57
C ARG A 151 -28.82 -14.27 -27.96
N ASN A 152 -28.13 -13.19 -28.30
CA ASN A 152 -28.26 -12.55 -29.61
C ASN A 152 -27.51 -13.29 -30.73
N GLY A 153 -26.63 -14.23 -30.39
CA GLY A 153 -25.80 -14.98 -31.32
C GLY A 153 -24.47 -14.28 -31.69
N ASP A 154 -24.15 -13.16 -31.03
CA ASP A 154 -22.94 -12.37 -31.28
C ASP A 154 -21.71 -12.96 -30.55
N MET A 155 -21.94 -13.87 -29.61
CA MET A 155 -20.90 -14.45 -28.76
C MET A 155 -21.13 -15.95 -28.53
N THR A 156 -20.02 -16.72 -28.42
CA THR A 156 -20.08 -18.15 -28.08
C THR A 156 -19.91 -18.38 -26.58
N VAL A 157 -20.29 -19.57 -26.09
CA VAL A 157 -20.04 -19.97 -24.70
C VAL A 157 -18.53 -20.03 -24.41
N GLY A 158 -17.71 -20.35 -25.42
CA GLY A 158 -16.24 -20.33 -25.30
C GLY A 158 -15.72 -18.90 -25.03
N ASP A 159 -16.24 -17.94 -25.75
CA ASP A 159 -15.88 -16.52 -25.57
C ASP A 159 -16.25 -15.99 -24.17
N PHE A 160 -17.38 -16.42 -23.63
CA PHE A 160 -17.77 -16.12 -22.25
C PHE A 160 -16.73 -16.60 -21.22
N VAL A 161 -16.20 -17.81 -21.40
CA VAL A 161 -15.14 -18.35 -20.53
C VAL A 161 -13.86 -17.52 -20.65
N VAL A 162 -13.51 -17.11 -21.88
CA VAL A 162 -12.34 -16.26 -22.14
C VAL A 162 -12.46 -14.90 -21.44
N VAL A 163 -13.60 -14.22 -21.60
CA VAL A 163 -13.87 -12.92 -20.93
C VAL A 163 -13.75 -13.07 -19.42
N ASN A 164 -14.38 -14.09 -18.84
CA ASN A 164 -14.33 -14.33 -17.40
C ASN A 164 -12.90 -14.59 -16.91
N THR A 165 -12.11 -15.35 -17.67
CA THR A 165 -10.72 -15.64 -17.34
C THR A 165 -9.86 -14.37 -17.31
N TYR A 166 -9.98 -13.51 -18.35
CA TYR A 166 -9.24 -12.24 -18.38
C TYR A 166 -9.64 -11.27 -17.26
N LEU A 167 -10.92 -11.25 -16.89
CA LEU A 167 -11.38 -10.43 -15.75
C LEU A 167 -10.76 -10.85 -14.43
N LEU A 168 -10.71 -12.16 -14.16
CA LEU A 168 -10.09 -12.69 -12.96
C LEU A 168 -8.57 -12.44 -12.96
N GLN A 169 -7.94 -12.54 -14.14
CA GLN A 169 -6.51 -12.28 -14.29
C GLN A 169 -6.16 -10.82 -13.98
N VAL A 170 -6.99 -9.85 -14.37
CA VAL A 170 -6.79 -8.41 -14.05
C VAL A 170 -6.86 -8.13 -12.54
N ALA A 171 -7.60 -8.91 -11.77
CA ALA A 171 -7.73 -8.69 -10.32
C ALA A 171 -6.41 -8.89 -9.56
N ILE A 172 -5.51 -9.76 -10.02
CA ILE A 172 -4.22 -10.05 -9.38
C ILE A 172 -3.28 -8.84 -9.42
N PRO A 173 -2.97 -8.24 -10.58
CA PRO A 173 -2.12 -7.06 -10.65
C PRO A 173 -2.71 -5.83 -9.95
N LEU A 174 -4.04 -5.70 -9.90
CA LEU A 174 -4.68 -4.59 -9.20
C LEU A 174 -4.38 -4.61 -7.68
N ASN A 175 -4.31 -5.78 -7.06
CA ASN A 175 -3.95 -5.90 -5.65
C ASN A 175 -2.51 -5.43 -5.37
N ILE A 176 -1.60 -5.55 -6.31
CA ILE A 176 -0.21 -5.13 -6.18
C ILE A 176 -0.09 -3.61 -6.24
N LEU A 177 -0.92 -2.92 -7.03
CA LEU A 177 -0.86 -1.47 -7.22
C LEU A 177 -0.98 -0.68 -5.91
N GLY A 178 -1.76 -1.17 -4.94
CA GLY A 178 -1.87 -0.56 -3.62
C GLY A 178 -0.57 -0.57 -2.80
N THR A 179 0.28 -1.59 -2.98
CA THR A 179 1.59 -1.68 -2.33
C THR A 179 2.65 -0.88 -3.09
N VAL A 180 2.58 -0.87 -4.43
CA VAL A 180 3.50 -0.16 -5.32
C VAL A 180 3.69 1.30 -4.89
N TYR A 181 2.61 2.03 -4.68
CA TYR A 181 2.68 3.44 -4.30
C TYR A 181 3.44 3.68 -2.99
N ARG A 182 3.21 2.83 -1.99
CA ARG A 182 3.89 2.96 -0.68
C ARG A 182 5.38 2.65 -0.77
N GLU A 183 5.72 1.58 -1.45
CA GLU A 183 7.10 1.14 -1.63
C GLU A 183 7.93 2.16 -2.42
N ILE A 184 7.36 2.69 -3.52
CA ILE A 184 8.01 3.75 -4.29
C ILE A 184 8.21 5.00 -3.43
N ARG A 185 7.19 5.43 -2.69
CA ARG A 185 7.30 6.63 -1.84
C ARG A 185 8.34 6.46 -0.73
N GLN A 186 8.38 5.30 -0.09
CA GLN A 186 9.39 5.01 0.94
C GLN A 186 10.80 5.03 0.34
N ALA A 187 11.00 4.35 -0.79
CA ALA A 187 12.29 4.33 -1.46
C ALA A 187 12.73 5.74 -1.93
N MET A 188 11.79 6.59 -2.38
CA MET A 188 12.09 7.98 -2.73
C MET A 188 12.57 8.80 -1.52
N VAL A 189 11.93 8.65 -0.36
CA VAL A 189 12.35 9.33 0.88
C VAL A 189 13.74 8.86 1.33
N ASP A 190 14.01 7.55 1.26
CA ASP A 190 15.33 7.00 1.60
C ASP A 190 16.42 7.49 0.64
N MET A 191 16.09 7.65 -0.65
CA MET A 191 16.98 8.24 -1.66
C MET A 191 17.22 9.74 -1.42
N GLU A 192 16.18 10.51 -1.10
CA GLU A 192 16.30 11.94 -0.78
C GLU A 192 17.25 12.14 0.41
N ASN A 193 17.10 11.33 1.46
CA ASN A 193 18.02 11.32 2.60
C ASN A 193 19.46 10.92 2.21
N LEU A 194 19.65 10.04 1.25
CA LEU A 194 20.98 9.68 0.75
C LEU A 194 21.61 10.85 -0.04
N PHE A 195 20.85 11.48 -0.93
CA PHE A 195 21.35 12.60 -1.73
C PHE A 195 21.63 13.83 -0.88
N SER A 196 20.81 14.12 0.14
CA SER A 196 21.08 15.22 1.07
C SER A 196 22.41 15.06 1.82
N LEU A 197 22.82 13.80 2.11
CA LEU A 197 24.14 13.51 2.70
C LEU A 197 25.30 13.70 1.73
N VAL A 198 25.07 13.55 0.43
CA VAL A 198 26.11 13.78 -0.60
C VAL A 198 26.33 15.27 -0.87
N ASP A 199 25.25 16.06 -0.74
CA ASP A 199 25.28 17.51 -0.92
C ASP A 199 25.76 18.28 0.34
N GLU A 200 25.96 17.59 1.46
CA GLU A 200 26.46 18.20 2.70
C GLU A 200 27.94 18.58 2.53
N GLU A 201 28.25 19.88 2.64
CA GLU A 201 29.63 20.37 2.55
C GLU A 201 30.46 19.81 3.72
N THR A 202 31.67 19.36 3.43
CA THR A 202 32.62 18.89 4.45
C THR A 202 32.95 20.02 5.44
N GLU A 203 32.55 19.85 6.72
CA GLU A 203 32.83 20.83 7.79
C GLU A 203 34.33 21.12 7.95
N VAL A 204 35.18 20.18 7.57
CA VAL A 204 36.63 20.32 7.60
C VAL A 204 37.18 20.09 6.20
N ALA A 205 37.41 21.17 5.46
CA ALA A 205 38.15 21.12 4.20
C ALA A 205 39.66 21.30 4.48
N ASP A 206 40.47 20.41 3.91
CA ASP A 206 41.93 20.60 3.95
C ASP A 206 42.31 21.94 3.29
N ALA A 207 43.18 22.70 3.98
CA ALA A 207 43.70 23.94 3.41
C ALA A 207 44.41 23.63 2.08
N ALA A 208 44.24 24.51 1.07
CA ALA A 208 44.74 24.30 -0.28
C ALA A 208 46.27 24.04 -0.40
N HIS A 209 47.00 24.07 0.71
CA HIS A 209 48.43 23.80 0.84
C HIS A 209 48.79 22.92 2.06
N ALA A 210 47.89 22.10 2.55
CA ALA A 210 48.24 21.12 3.57
C ALA A 210 49.15 20.05 2.96
N GLN A 211 50.43 20.02 3.41
CA GLN A 211 51.40 18.98 3.11
C GLN A 211 51.38 17.90 4.18
#